data_c2c526787dbb588dfbf44a60b6b4587b
#
_entry.id   c2c526787dbb588dfbf44a60b6b4587b
#
_cell.length_a   1.000
_cell.length_b   1.000
_cell.length_c   1.000
_cell.angle_alpha   90.00
_cell.angle_beta   90.00
_cell.angle_gamma   90.00
#
_symmetry.space_group_name_H-M   'P 1'
#
loop_
_entity.id
_entity.type
_entity.pdbx_description
1 polymer ?
#
loop_
_entity_poly.entity_id
_entity_poly.type
_entity_poly.pdbx_seq_one_letter_code
_entity_poly.pdbx_strand_id
1 'polypeptide(L)'
;MRRKLAFAILNFLIGLLLMYFSIDYGVVSTLVYLGIIVLIYKLFLDIDIRYCLFVIVGCIWMLISILGHYNAENMPFVSKEAICRGYVSTESVDKFGLPVYVCEIDEIIFNGMTYNNYKVRITSKEKQNFSLVGERIEFRAKLDVQEVRDDGIDYRRYLYGKGIDYSSTCRRIKILRDRGFKLSKVRFDIIKAINTKKNLFLSRISPSARGYFSGIIFGEKNLISSDVIEEFQDTGTAHILAVSGLHIGIIYMIFKKLTTRFNLGNRVDFVLILMLGIYIVLASFSISIVRAVLIILLKIIADKLMMRFDFLTAISIAFLISLINNPYSIFDVGLQLSFLSALIIVFIFPHIRRTRHRKLLEIMALPIGLGAYNIVSFGQFSLIAVLANTPVILLISIYVPIGITSFFIYLVSSHYSSILGYLISAIGELTYTVNHSFSLFQKGTLEIEYSDSRLAILLYTFIFIVSSEYFYVKLVSRHDLKQCVGFILIGITIFMF
;
A
#
# COMPACT_ATOMS: atom_id res chain seq x y z
N MET A 1 24.27 18.58 3.26
CA MET A 1 23.08 17.72 3.16
C MET A 1 22.48 17.78 1.77
N ARG A 2 22.77 16.79 0.90
CA ARG A 2 22.25 16.75 -0.48
C ARG A 2 20.74 16.39 -0.60
N ARG A 3 20.13 15.84 0.47
CA ARG A 3 18.75 15.30 0.46
C ARG A 3 17.86 15.97 1.53
N LYS A 4 17.80 17.30 1.49
CA LYS A 4 17.06 18.13 2.47
C LYS A 4 15.58 17.73 2.61
N LEU A 5 14.92 17.39 1.49
CA LEU A 5 13.51 17.03 1.48
C LEU A 5 13.25 15.69 2.18
N ALA A 6 14.02 14.65 1.88
CA ALA A 6 13.87 13.36 2.54
C ALA A 6 14.05 13.47 4.05
N PHE A 7 14.99 14.31 4.49
CA PHE A 7 15.22 14.58 5.90
C PHE A 7 14.06 15.37 6.55
N ALA A 8 13.50 16.36 5.86
CA ALA A 8 12.31 17.08 6.33
C ALA A 8 11.10 16.14 6.50
N ILE A 9 10.91 15.21 5.57
CA ILE A 9 9.82 14.23 5.62
C ILE A 9 10.02 13.22 6.76
N LEU A 10 11.26 12.80 7.01
CA LEU A 10 11.57 11.98 8.18
C LEU A 10 11.21 12.70 9.49
N ASN A 11 11.49 14.00 9.59
CA ASN A 11 11.11 14.82 10.74
C ASN A 11 9.58 14.92 10.89
N PHE A 12 8.88 15.11 9.78
CA PHE A 12 7.42 15.11 9.77
C PHE A 12 6.86 13.77 10.28
N LEU A 13 7.44 12.65 9.84
CA LEU A 13 7.08 11.32 10.30
C LEU A 13 7.31 11.14 11.81
N ILE A 14 8.45 11.60 12.32
CA ILE A 14 8.75 11.59 13.76
C ILE A 14 7.67 12.36 14.52
N GLY A 15 7.26 13.51 14.03
CA GLY A 15 6.17 14.29 14.63
C GLY A 15 4.83 13.55 14.67
N LEU A 16 4.46 12.87 13.58
CA LEU A 16 3.24 12.06 13.53
C LEU A 16 3.26 10.96 14.61
N LEU A 17 4.37 10.21 14.71
CA LEU A 17 4.53 9.13 15.68
C LEU A 17 4.53 9.64 17.11
N LEU A 18 5.27 10.72 17.40
CA LEU A 18 5.31 11.34 18.71
C LEU A 18 3.91 11.73 19.18
N MET A 19 3.12 12.40 18.33
CA MET A 19 1.77 12.82 18.71
C MET A 19 0.84 11.63 18.90
N TYR A 20 0.95 10.61 18.06
CA TYR A 20 0.14 9.40 18.17
C TYR A 20 0.37 8.69 19.52
N PHE A 21 1.62 8.42 19.85
CA PHE A 21 1.97 7.73 21.11
C PHE A 21 1.75 8.60 22.36
N SER A 22 1.65 9.94 22.21
CA SER A 22 1.33 10.82 23.34
C SER A 22 -0.05 10.57 23.95
N ILE A 23 -0.96 9.94 23.20
CA ILE A 23 -2.29 9.58 23.71
C ILE A 23 -2.13 8.55 24.85
N ASP A 24 -1.24 7.58 24.66
CA ASP A 24 -1.03 6.49 25.60
C ASP A 24 -0.17 6.92 26.81
N TYR A 25 0.81 7.80 26.59
CA TYR A 25 1.81 8.20 27.59
C TYR A 25 1.63 9.60 28.17
N GLY A 26 0.69 10.38 27.64
CA GLY A 26 0.37 11.73 28.09
C GLY A 26 1.22 12.82 27.42
N VAL A 27 0.72 14.06 27.45
CA VAL A 27 1.33 15.24 26.78
C VAL A 27 2.71 15.56 27.34
N VAL A 28 2.95 15.32 28.63
CA VAL A 28 4.24 15.60 29.29
C VAL A 28 5.35 14.74 28.68
N SER A 29 5.09 13.47 28.45
CA SER A 29 6.07 12.57 27.80
C SER A 29 6.43 13.05 26.40
N THR A 30 5.45 13.49 25.62
CA THR A 30 5.66 14.05 24.27
C THR A 30 6.59 15.26 24.29
N LEU A 31 6.39 16.18 25.23
CA LEU A 31 7.25 17.35 25.39
C LEU A 31 8.68 16.95 25.79
N VAL A 32 8.82 15.96 26.66
CA VAL A 32 10.15 15.41 27.05
C VAL A 32 10.85 14.81 25.83
N TYR A 33 10.18 13.97 25.03
CA TYR A 33 10.77 13.34 23.85
C TYR A 33 11.11 14.39 22.77
N LEU A 34 10.24 15.39 22.56
CA LEU A 34 10.54 16.51 21.68
C LEU A 34 11.81 17.24 22.14
N GLY A 35 11.94 17.51 23.44
CA GLY A 35 13.13 18.12 24.02
C GLY A 35 14.39 17.26 23.80
N ILE A 36 14.30 15.95 23.97
CA ILE A 36 15.40 15.00 23.72
C ILE A 36 15.81 15.06 22.24
N ILE A 37 14.86 15.04 21.30
CA ILE A 37 15.16 15.10 19.85
C ILE A 37 15.86 16.43 19.50
N VAL A 38 15.37 17.55 20.02
CA VAL A 38 16.02 18.87 19.82
C VAL A 38 17.45 18.87 20.37
N LEU A 39 17.65 18.26 21.55
CA LEU A 39 18.95 18.16 22.16
C LEU A 39 19.91 17.29 21.33
N ILE A 40 19.44 16.13 20.85
CA ILE A 40 20.20 15.25 19.96
C ILE A 40 20.58 15.99 18.67
N TYR A 41 19.67 16.73 18.07
CA TYR A 41 19.92 17.51 16.84
C TYR A 41 21.02 18.54 17.05
N LYS A 42 20.99 19.26 18.19
CA LYS A 42 21.97 20.29 18.51
C LYS A 42 23.35 19.72 18.89
N LEU A 43 23.37 18.67 19.72
CA LEU A 43 24.62 18.17 20.31
C LEU A 43 25.36 17.18 19.40
N PHE A 44 24.64 16.34 18.66
CA PHE A 44 25.23 15.20 17.96
C PHE A 44 25.18 15.32 16.44
N LEU A 45 24.14 15.95 15.89
CA LEU A 45 23.91 15.94 14.44
C LEU A 45 24.23 17.27 13.75
N ASP A 46 24.43 18.35 14.52
CA ASP A 46 24.63 19.70 13.99
C ASP A 46 23.58 20.06 12.89
N ILE A 47 22.33 19.70 13.17
CA ILE A 47 21.20 19.88 12.27
C ILE A 47 20.58 21.24 12.53
N ASP A 48 20.20 21.93 11.44
CA ASP A 48 19.51 23.20 11.52
C ASP A 48 18.18 23.03 12.24
N ILE A 49 17.98 23.81 13.31
CA ILE A 49 16.78 23.80 14.16
C ILE A 49 15.49 23.99 13.35
N ARG A 50 15.57 24.57 12.14
CA ARG A 50 14.42 24.71 11.23
C ARG A 50 13.77 23.37 10.88
N TYR A 51 14.50 22.25 10.94
CA TYR A 51 13.91 20.94 10.72
C TYR A 51 12.97 20.50 11.84
N CYS A 52 13.11 21.03 13.05
CA CYS A 52 12.16 20.80 14.14
C CYS A 52 10.75 21.32 13.81
N LEU A 53 10.63 22.32 12.93
CA LEU A 53 9.33 22.79 12.45
C LEU A 53 8.54 21.67 11.76
N PHE A 54 9.20 20.78 11.03
CA PHE A 54 8.54 19.65 10.39
C PHE A 54 8.03 18.63 11.42
N VAL A 55 8.74 18.45 12.54
CA VAL A 55 8.24 17.63 13.66
C VAL A 55 6.97 18.25 14.24
N ILE A 56 6.96 19.55 14.49
CA ILE A 56 5.79 20.26 15.02
C ILE A 56 4.60 20.15 14.05
N VAL A 57 4.83 20.35 12.74
CA VAL A 57 3.79 20.20 11.72
C VAL A 57 3.23 18.78 11.70
N GLY A 58 4.09 17.77 11.85
CA GLY A 58 3.66 16.38 11.96
C GLY A 58 2.80 16.12 13.19
N CYS A 59 3.21 16.65 14.36
CA CYS A 59 2.41 16.57 15.59
C CYS A 59 1.02 17.20 15.42
N ILE A 60 0.96 18.40 14.86
CA ILE A 60 -0.30 19.12 14.63
C ILE A 60 -1.20 18.33 13.65
N TRP A 61 -0.62 17.81 12.57
CA TRP A 61 -1.38 17.07 11.57
C TRP A 61 -1.98 15.77 12.14
N MET A 62 -1.22 15.05 12.94
CA MET A 62 -1.72 13.85 13.63
C MET A 62 -2.79 14.21 14.66
N LEU A 63 -2.61 15.28 15.44
CA LEU A 63 -3.59 15.76 16.41
C LEU A 63 -4.93 16.08 15.73
N ILE A 64 -4.91 16.80 14.60
CA ILE A 64 -6.13 17.11 13.84
C ILE A 64 -6.85 15.81 13.42
N SER A 65 -6.10 14.82 12.96
CA SER A 65 -6.67 13.54 12.55
C SER A 65 -7.27 12.76 13.75
N ILE A 66 -6.58 12.73 14.88
CA ILE A 66 -7.06 12.13 16.14
C ILE A 66 -8.35 12.77 16.60
N LEU A 67 -8.39 14.11 16.63
CA LEU A 67 -9.60 14.86 17.02
C LEU A 67 -10.75 14.60 16.03
N GLY A 68 -10.45 14.47 14.73
CA GLY A 68 -11.42 14.10 13.71
C GLY A 68 -12.06 12.74 14.00
N HIS A 69 -11.27 11.72 14.27
CA HIS A 69 -11.78 10.39 14.60
C HIS A 69 -12.48 10.35 15.96
N TYR A 70 -11.95 11.05 16.99
CA TYR A 70 -12.61 11.16 18.28
C TYR A 70 -14.01 11.79 18.15
N ASN A 71 -14.16 12.84 17.34
CA ASN A 71 -15.46 13.43 17.05
C ASN A 71 -16.38 12.43 16.32
N ALA A 72 -15.85 11.67 15.35
CA ALA A 72 -16.62 10.64 14.65
C ALA A 72 -17.09 9.53 15.59
N GLU A 73 -16.26 9.08 16.53
CA GLU A 73 -16.61 8.06 17.53
C GLU A 73 -17.75 8.51 18.47
N ASN A 74 -17.85 9.81 18.75
CA ASN A 74 -18.86 10.39 19.66
C ASN A 74 -20.13 10.87 18.93
N MET A 75 -20.33 10.53 17.67
CA MET A 75 -21.55 10.91 16.95
C MET A 75 -22.80 10.20 17.51
N PRO A 76 -23.97 10.89 17.52
CA PRO A 76 -25.19 10.37 18.19
C PRO A 76 -25.77 9.11 17.55
N PHE A 77 -25.38 8.77 16.32
CA PHE A 77 -25.82 7.58 15.61
C PHE A 77 -24.88 6.38 15.82
N VAL A 78 -23.72 6.56 16.46
CA VAL A 78 -22.79 5.45 16.73
C VAL A 78 -23.45 4.44 17.66
N SER A 79 -23.27 3.17 17.37
CA SER A 79 -23.90 2.04 18.06
C SER A 79 -25.44 2.02 18.03
N LYS A 80 -26.06 2.77 17.10
CA LYS A 80 -27.51 2.80 16.88
C LYS A 80 -27.85 2.51 15.42
N GLU A 81 -29.09 2.09 15.16
CA GLU A 81 -29.55 1.89 13.79
C GLU A 81 -29.77 3.23 13.08
N ALA A 82 -29.11 3.39 11.95
CA ALA A 82 -29.25 4.54 11.06
C ALA A 82 -29.51 4.10 9.62
N ILE A 83 -30.08 4.98 8.81
CA ILE A 83 -30.22 4.79 7.38
C ILE A 83 -29.05 5.46 6.70
N CYS A 84 -28.29 4.68 5.94
CA CYS A 84 -27.10 5.15 5.24
C CYS A 84 -27.34 5.12 3.75
N ARG A 85 -26.94 6.20 3.05
CA ARG A 85 -26.97 6.31 1.58
C ARG A 85 -25.61 6.73 1.07
N GLY A 86 -25.11 6.06 0.05
CA GLY A 86 -23.80 6.35 -0.52
C GLY A 86 -23.44 5.44 -1.67
N TYR A 87 -22.22 5.58 -2.17
CA TYR A 87 -21.71 4.82 -3.30
C TYR A 87 -20.75 3.73 -2.83
N VAL A 88 -20.85 2.55 -3.46
CA VAL A 88 -19.89 1.46 -3.23
C VAL A 88 -18.60 1.76 -3.96
N SER A 89 -17.50 1.91 -3.23
CA SER A 89 -16.17 2.17 -3.80
C SER A 89 -15.41 0.89 -4.11
N THR A 90 -15.46 -0.10 -3.21
CA THR A 90 -14.77 -1.40 -3.38
C THR A 90 -15.62 -2.54 -2.87
N GLU A 91 -15.38 -3.72 -3.42
CA GLU A 91 -16.01 -4.98 -3.03
C GLU A 91 -14.94 -6.02 -2.74
N SER A 92 -15.12 -6.80 -1.69
CA SER A 92 -14.26 -7.90 -1.27
C SER A 92 -15.09 -9.00 -0.62
N VAL A 93 -14.45 -10.07 -0.16
CA VAL A 93 -15.10 -11.16 0.56
C VAL A 93 -14.36 -11.35 1.89
N ASP A 94 -15.07 -11.62 2.96
CA ASP A 94 -14.48 -11.93 4.25
C ASP A 94 -14.01 -13.39 4.34
N LYS A 95 -13.44 -13.77 5.50
CA LYS A 95 -12.99 -15.15 5.78
C LYS A 95 -14.11 -16.20 5.71
N PHE A 96 -15.36 -15.77 5.85
CA PHE A 96 -16.55 -16.64 5.83
C PHE A 96 -17.24 -16.67 4.46
N GLY A 97 -16.65 -16.02 3.44
CA GLY A 97 -17.23 -15.93 2.10
C GLY A 97 -18.40 -14.95 1.98
N LEU A 98 -18.58 -14.05 2.97
CA LEU A 98 -19.59 -13.01 2.93
C LEU A 98 -19.06 -11.78 2.18
N PRO A 99 -19.91 -11.13 1.34
CA PRO A 99 -19.50 -9.93 0.63
C PRO A 99 -19.29 -8.75 1.59
N VAL A 100 -18.18 -8.07 1.40
CA VAL A 100 -17.78 -6.87 2.14
C VAL A 100 -17.66 -5.71 1.16
N TYR A 101 -18.34 -4.63 1.47
CA TYR A 101 -18.34 -3.41 0.68
C TYR A 101 -17.74 -2.27 1.48
N VAL A 102 -16.88 -1.46 0.85
CA VAL A 102 -16.49 -0.15 1.38
C VAL A 102 -17.29 0.90 0.64
N CYS A 103 -18.04 1.70 1.40
CA CYS A 103 -18.96 2.69 0.88
C CYS A 103 -18.56 4.10 1.27
N GLU A 104 -18.57 5.02 0.32
CA GLU A 104 -18.50 6.46 0.58
C GLU A 104 -19.93 6.95 0.81
N ILE A 105 -20.23 7.31 2.06
CA ILE A 105 -21.58 7.65 2.51
C ILE A 105 -21.83 9.16 2.34
N ASP A 106 -22.81 9.48 1.49
CA ASP A 106 -23.26 10.86 1.28
C ASP A 106 -24.15 11.35 2.41
N GLU A 107 -25.01 10.45 2.95
CA GLU A 107 -26.05 10.79 3.90
C GLU A 107 -26.21 9.66 4.96
N ILE A 108 -26.02 9.98 6.24
CA ILE A 108 -26.45 9.15 7.36
C ILE A 108 -27.66 9.85 7.99
N ILE A 109 -28.81 9.21 7.97
CA ILE A 109 -30.05 9.77 8.49
C ILE A 109 -30.32 9.12 9.85
N PHE A 110 -30.32 9.94 10.91
CA PHE A 110 -30.60 9.50 12.26
C PHE A 110 -31.42 10.58 13.00
N ASN A 111 -32.59 10.18 13.55
CA ASN A 111 -33.52 11.08 14.26
C ASN A 111 -33.89 12.36 13.49
N GLY A 112 -34.03 12.27 12.15
CA GLY A 112 -34.35 13.41 11.29
C GLY A 112 -33.19 14.33 10.97
N MET A 113 -31.99 14.08 11.52
CA MET A 113 -30.76 14.79 11.19
C MET A 113 -29.95 14.02 10.14
N THR A 114 -29.24 14.75 9.29
CA THR A 114 -28.36 14.19 8.23
C THR A 114 -26.91 14.50 8.53
N TYR A 115 -26.06 13.48 8.47
CA TYR A 115 -24.61 13.56 8.64
C TYR A 115 -23.94 13.08 7.35
N ASN A 116 -22.85 13.73 6.92
CA ASN A 116 -22.28 13.55 5.59
C ASN A 116 -20.78 13.23 5.65
N ASN A 117 -20.26 12.65 4.55
CA ASN A 117 -18.83 12.43 4.31
C ASN A 117 -18.14 11.43 5.24
N TYR A 118 -18.72 10.25 5.41
CA TYR A 118 -18.11 9.14 6.13
C TYR A 118 -17.83 7.97 5.19
N LYS A 119 -16.80 7.18 5.52
CA LYS A 119 -16.56 5.89 4.88
C LYS A 119 -16.93 4.75 5.81
N VAL A 120 -17.75 3.85 5.31
CA VAL A 120 -18.28 2.72 6.08
C VAL A 120 -17.93 1.41 5.40
N ARG A 121 -17.39 0.47 6.18
CA ARG A 121 -17.18 -0.91 5.78
C ARG A 121 -18.41 -1.73 6.17
N ILE A 122 -19.03 -2.37 5.18
CA ILE A 122 -20.26 -3.13 5.39
C ILE A 122 -20.03 -4.59 5.05
N THR A 123 -20.36 -5.50 5.97
CA THR A 123 -20.48 -6.93 5.68
C THR A 123 -21.94 -7.27 5.43
N SER A 124 -22.28 -7.72 4.21
CA SER A 124 -23.65 -8.10 3.87
C SER A 124 -23.88 -9.58 4.13
N LYS A 125 -25.02 -9.90 4.74
CA LYS A 125 -25.46 -11.30 4.91
C LYS A 125 -26.06 -11.89 3.63
N GLU A 126 -26.40 -11.05 2.66
CA GLU A 126 -27.04 -11.44 1.40
C GLU A 126 -26.03 -11.29 0.25
N LYS A 127 -25.78 -12.38 -0.47
CA LYS A 127 -24.93 -12.35 -1.66
C LYS A 127 -25.73 -11.75 -2.82
N GLN A 128 -25.11 -10.77 -3.48
CA GLN A 128 -25.66 -10.23 -4.74
C GLN A 128 -25.07 -11.01 -5.92
N ASN A 129 -25.88 -11.22 -6.96
CA ASN A 129 -25.46 -11.94 -8.18
C ASN A 129 -24.59 -11.09 -9.11
N PHE A 130 -24.38 -9.83 -8.78
CA PHE A 130 -23.60 -8.87 -9.58
C PHE A 130 -22.85 -7.91 -8.66
N SER A 131 -21.77 -7.33 -9.19
CA SER A 131 -20.96 -6.37 -8.43
C SER A 131 -21.71 -5.06 -8.21
N LEU A 132 -21.68 -4.58 -6.97
CA LEU A 132 -22.27 -3.30 -6.57
C LEU A 132 -21.31 -2.10 -6.74
N VAL A 133 -20.06 -2.32 -7.16
CA VAL A 133 -19.06 -1.25 -7.28
C VAL A 133 -19.54 -0.16 -8.24
N GLY A 134 -19.57 1.08 -7.74
CA GLY A 134 -20.07 2.25 -8.45
C GLY A 134 -21.59 2.46 -8.34
N GLU A 135 -22.34 1.55 -7.73
CA GLU A 135 -23.78 1.74 -7.48
C GLU A 135 -24.00 2.62 -6.25
N ARG A 136 -25.07 3.41 -6.30
CA ARG A 136 -25.61 4.10 -5.12
C ARG A 136 -26.55 3.18 -4.38
N ILE A 137 -26.29 2.98 -3.09
CA ILE A 137 -27.03 2.06 -2.25
C ILE A 137 -27.63 2.76 -1.03
N GLU A 138 -28.74 2.18 -0.54
CA GLU A 138 -29.33 2.48 0.76
C GLU A 138 -29.34 1.21 1.60
N PHE A 139 -28.93 1.31 2.83
CA PHE A 139 -29.01 0.22 3.80
C PHE A 139 -29.32 0.78 5.18
N ARG A 140 -29.89 -0.08 6.01
CA ARG A 140 -30.11 0.20 7.44
C ARG A 140 -29.19 -0.69 8.26
N ALA A 141 -28.40 -0.09 9.11
CA ALA A 141 -27.44 -0.83 9.90
C ALA A 141 -27.03 -0.05 11.15
N LYS A 142 -26.53 -0.80 12.13
CA LYS A 142 -25.86 -0.25 13.32
C LYS A 142 -24.41 0.06 12.94
N LEU A 143 -24.02 1.32 13.06
CA LEU A 143 -22.67 1.76 12.78
C LEU A 143 -21.83 1.65 14.05
N ASP A 144 -20.82 0.79 14.01
CA ASP A 144 -19.95 0.58 15.17
C ASP A 144 -18.51 1.00 14.85
N VAL A 145 -17.85 1.62 15.81
CA VAL A 145 -16.41 1.75 15.84
C VAL A 145 -15.88 0.41 16.36
N GLN A 146 -15.07 -0.29 15.59
CA GLN A 146 -14.56 -1.59 16.03
C GLN A 146 -13.56 -1.42 17.17
N GLU A 147 -13.74 -2.22 18.22
CA GLU A 147 -12.84 -2.31 19.34
C GLU A 147 -11.59 -3.13 19.02
N VAL A 148 -10.58 -3.03 19.87
CA VAL A 148 -9.38 -3.87 19.83
C VAL A 148 -9.80 -5.35 19.97
N ARG A 149 -9.28 -6.21 19.11
CA ARG A 149 -9.56 -7.65 19.20
C ARG A 149 -8.83 -8.27 20.40
N ASP A 150 -9.36 -9.37 20.89
CA ASP A 150 -8.76 -10.15 22.01
C ASP A 150 -7.34 -10.66 21.71
N ASP A 151 -6.95 -10.74 20.41
CA ASP A 151 -5.60 -11.10 19.93
C ASP A 151 -4.59 -9.95 20.02
N GLY A 152 -4.96 -8.80 20.57
CA GLY A 152 -4.11 -7.62 20.72
C GLY A 152 -3.93 -6.78 19.44
N ILE A 153 -4.54 -7.18 18.32
CA ILE A 153 -4.51 -6.40 17.08
C ILE A 153 -5.52 -5.26 17.17
N ASP A 154 -5.03 -4.02 17.13
CA ASP A 154 -5.89 -2.84 17.04
C ASP A 154 -6.47 -2.73 15.61
N TYR A 155 -7.60 -3.40 15.40
CA TYR A 155 -8.28 -3.39 14.11
C TYR A 155 -8.83 -2.00 13.75
N ARG A 156 -9.07 -1.14 14.72
CA ARG A 156 -9.46 0.26 14.53
C ARG A 156 -8.36 1.04 13.79
N ARG A 157 -7.08 0.87 14.21
CA ARG A 157 -5.92 1.48 13.51
C ARG A 157 -5.86 1.07 12.04
N TYR A 158 -6.10 -0.22 11.78
CA TYR A 158 -6.14 -0.72 10.40
C TYR A 158 -7.25 -0.05 9.58
N LEU A 159 -8.46 0.10 10.12
CA LEU A 159 -9.56 0.76 9.43
C LEU A 159 -9.29 2.25 9.20
N TYR A 160 -8.80 2.96 10.20
CA TYR A 160 -8.41 4.36 10.07
C TYR A 160 -7.27 4.54 9.06
N GLY A 161 -6.30 3.62 9.02
CA GLY A 161 -5.27 3.58 7.98
C GLY A 161 -5.82 3.43 6.56
N LYS A 162 -6.98 2.76 6.41
CA LYS A 162 -7.74 2.67 5.14
C LYS A 162 -8.70 3.85 4.92
N GLY A 163 -8.79 4.78 5.85
CA GLY A 163 -9.73 5.89 5.83
C GLY A 163 -11.18 5.47 6.03
N ILE A 164 -11.41 4.38 6.78
CA ILE A 164 -12.74 3.85 7.10
C ILE A 164 -13.09 4.28 8.52
N ASP A 165 -14.20 5.00 8.67
CA ASP A 165 -14.63 5.55 9.94
C ASP A 165 -15.44 4.55 10.77
N TYR A 166 -16.31 3.77 10.13
CA TYR A 166 -17.20 2.83 10.81
C TYR A 166 -17.23 1.48 10.11
N SER A 167 -17.57 0.46 10.86
CA SER A 167 -17.92 -0.86 10.34
C SER A 167 -19.34 -1.25 10.74
N SER A 168 -19.96 -2.07 9.89
CA SER A 168 -21.32 -2.51 10.13
C SER A 168 -21.61 -3.85 9.47
N THR A 169 -22.66 -4.50 9.93
CA THR A 169 -23.29 -5.62 9.24
C THR A 169 -24.70 -5.24 8.82
N CYS A 170 -25.04 -5.49 7.56
CA CYS A 170 -26.38 -5.25 7.06
C CYS A 170 -27.03 -6.54 6.56
N ARG A 171 -28.37 -6.58 6.63
CA ARG A 171 -29.17 -7.72 6.13
C ARG A 171 -29.60 -7.51 4.68
N ARG A 172 -29.98 -6.27 4.32
CA ARG A 172 -30.48 -5.94 2.97
C ARG A 172 -29.86 -4.66 2.47
N ILE A 173 -29.52 -4.67 1.17
CA ILE A 173 -29.01 -3.52 0.45
C ILE A 173 -30.01 -3.19 -0.64
N LYS A 174 -30.46 -1.94 -0.71
CA LYS A 174 -31.34 -1.42 -1.75
C LYS A 174 -30.54 -0.54 -2.70
N ILE A 175 -30.62 -0.82 -3.99
CA ILE A 175 -29.99 0.02 -5.01
C ILE A 175 -30.88 1.22 -5.28
N LEU A 176 -30.30 2.41 -5.22
CA LEU A 176 -30.98 3.67 -5.51
C LEU A 176 -30.69 4.11 -6.94
N ARG A 177 -31.72 4.57 -7.64
CA ARG A 177 -31.56 5.29 -8.92
C ARG A 177 -31.33 6.76 -8.63
N ASP A 178 -30.15 7.23 -8.97
CA ASP A 178 -29.78 8.64 -8.74
C ASP A 178 -30.42 9.54 -9.81
N ARG A 179 -31.18 10.52 -9.36
CA ARG A 179 -31.82 11.53 -10.23
C ARG A 179 -31.11 12.88 -9.98
N GLY A 180 -30.15 13.22 -10.84
CA GLY A 180 -29.50 14.51 -10.78
C GLY A 180 -28.00 14.46 -11.13
N PHE A 181 -27.43 15.61 -11.47
CA PHE A 181 -26.01 15.76 -11.76
C PHE A 181 -25.26 16.13 -10.47
N LYS A 182 -24.42 15.20 -9.99
CA LYS A 182 -23.43 15.45 -8.93
C LYS A 182 -22.05 15.04 -9.44
N LEU A 183 -21.01 15.75 -9.10
CA LEU A 183 -19.62 15.42 -9.51
C LEU A 183 -19.20 14.04 -8.99
N SER A 184 -19.62 13.69 -7.78
CA SER A 184 -19.44 12.35 -7.20
C SER A 184 -20.05 11.26 -8.08
N LYS A 185 -21.24 11.49 -8.63
CA LYS A 185 -21.93 10.56 -9.54
C LYS A 185 -21.08 10.27 -10.78
N VAL A 186 -20.55 11.30 -11.45
CA VAL A 186 -19.70 11.11 -12.65
C VAL A 186 -18.50 10.22 -12.35
N ARG A 187 -17.85 10.44 -11.20
CA ARG A 187 -16.73 9.59 -10.75
C ARG A 187 -17.17 8.13 -10.61
N PHE A 188 -18.28 7.88 -9.93
CA PHE A 188 -18.78 6.52 -9.69
C PHE A 188 -19.35 5.86 -10.94
N ASP A 189 -19.96 6.61 -11.86
CA ASP A 189 -20.39 6.10 -13.18
C ASP A 189 -19.19 5.61 -14.01
N ILE A 190 -18.06 6.34 -13.98
CA ILE A 190 -16.80 5.90 -14.61
C ILE A 190 -16.28 4.61 -13.95
N ILE A 191 -16.24 4.56 -12.63
CA ILE A 191 -15.80 3.37 -11.87
C ILE A 191 -16.69 2.17 -12.25
N LYS A 192 -18.00 2.35 -12.26
CA LYS A 192 -18.98 1.32 -12.66
C LYS A 192 -18.75 0.83 -14.09
N ALA A 193 -18.58 1.75 -15.04
CA ALA A 193 -18.34 1.40 -16.44
C ALA A 193 -17.06 0.57 -16.62
N ILE A 194 -15.97 0.98 -15.96
CA ILE A 194 -14.70 0.25 -15.98
C ILE A 194 -14.85 -1.12 -15.32
N ASN A 195 -15.52 -1.21 -14.16
CA ASN A 195 -15.75 -2.47 -13.45
C ASN A 195 -16.61 -3.44 -14.25
N THR A 196 -17.67 -2.95 -14.92
CA THR A 196 -18.49 -3.76 -15.80
C THR A 196 -17.68 -4.36 -16.95
N LYS A 197 -16.84 -3.55 -17.61
CA LYS A 197 -15.95 -4.02 -18.67
C LYS A 197 -14.91 -5.04 -18.15
N LYS A 198 -14.37 -4.83 -16.96
CA LYS A 198 -13.48 -5.77 -16.28
C LYS A 198 -14.15 -7.12 -16.07
N ASN A 199 -15.35 -7.16 -15.51
CA ASN A 199 -16.09 -8.39 -15.24
C ASN A 199 -16.44 -9.16 -16.52
N LEU A 200 -16.84 -8.45 -17.59
CA LEU A 200 -17.06 -9.03 -18.91
C LEU A 200 -15.77 -9.59 -19.53
N PHE A 201 -14.64 -8.95 -19.33
CA PHE A 201 -13.35 -9.47 -19.76
C PHE A 201 -12.95 -10.73 -18.96
N LEU A 202 -13.11 -10.71 -17.64
CA LEU A 202 -12.83 -11.85 -16.77
C LEU A 202 -13.67 -13.08 -17.12
N SER A 203 -14.92 -12.88 -17.57
CA SER A 203 -15.78 -14.01 -17.99
C SER A 203 -15.26 -14.77 -19.22
N ARG A 204 -14.30 -14.21 -19.98
CA ARG A 204 -13.68 -14.82 -21.16
C ARG A 204 -12.40 -15.59 -20.84
N ILE A 205 -11.88 -15.46 -19.61
CA ILE A 205 -10.73 -16.21 -19.13
C ILE A 205 -11.22 -17.54 -18.55
N SER A 206 -10.44 -18.61 -18.71
CA SER A 206 -10.79 -19.93 -18.14
C SER A 206 -11.09 -19.81 -16.64
N PRO A 207 -12.07 -20.57 -16.11
CA PRO A 207 -12.40 -20.52 -14.68
C PRO A 207 -11.21 -20.77 -13.76
N SER A 208 -10.28 -21.67 -14.16
CA SER A 208 -9.06 -22.00 -13.44
C SER A 208 -8.10 -20.83 -13.31
N ALA A 209 -7.90 -20.06 -14.39
CA ALA A 209 -6.96 -18.94 -14.41
C ALA A 209 -7.60 -17.60 -13.99
N ARG A 210 -8.91 -17.50 -13.96
CA ARG A 210 -9.65 -16.25 -13.67
C ARG A 210 -9.30 -15.66 -12.32
N GLY A 211 -9.22 -16.50 -11.28
CA GLY A 211 -8.87 -16.06 -9.93
C GLY A 211 -7.47 -15.47 -9.87
N TYR A 212 -6.49 -16.16 -10.44
CA TYR A 212 -5.11 -15.68 -10.51
C TYR A 212 -5.01 -14.37 -11.29
N PHE A 213 -5.69 -14.33 -12.45
CA PHE A 213 -5.69 -13.12 -13.27
C PHE A 213 -6.25 -11.93 -12.50
N SER A 214 -7.40 -12.10 -11.84
CA SER A 214 -8.03 -11.04 -11.06
C SER A 214 -7.16 -10.59 -9.89
N GLY A 215 -6.55 -11.53 -9.16
CA GLY A 215 -5.64 -11.22 -8.06
C GLY A 215 -4.38 -10.49 -8.52
N ILE A 216 -3.68 -11.03 -9.51
CA ILE A 216 -2.39 -10.50 -9.96
C ILE A 216 -2.55 -9.17 -10.71
N ILE A 217 -3.56 -9.04 -11.59
CA ILE A 217 -3.70 -7.87 -12.46
C ILE A 217 -4.57 -6.77 -11.83
N PHE A 218 -5.66 -7.13 -11.15
CA PHE A 218 -6.60 -6.16 -10.58
C PHE A 218 -6.50 -6.05 -9.04
N GLY A 219 -5.78 -6.96 -8.38
CA GLY A 219 -5.64 -6.97 -6.92
C GLY A 219 -6.85 -7.55 -6.17
N GLU A 220 -7.75 -8.23 -6.88
CA GLU A 220 -8.97 -8.82 -6.32
C GLU A 220 -8.75 -10.29 -6.00
N LYS A 221 -8.69 -10.62 -4.73
CA LYS A 221 -8.46 -12.00 -4.26
C LYS A 221 -9.75 -12.81 -4.08
N ASN A 222 -10.91 -12.21 -4.33
CA ASN A 222 -12.23 -12.82 -4.06
C ASN A 222 -12.50 -14.11 -4.86
N LEU A 223 -11.81 -14.27 -5.99
CA LEU A 223 -11.92 -15.45 -6.85
C LEU A 223 -10.82 -16.49 -6.62
N ILE A 224 -9.93 -16.27 -5.66
CA ILE A 224 -8.86 -17.19 -5.30
C ILE A 224 -9.29 -17.94 -4.05
N SER A 225 -9.12 -19.28 -4.03
CA SER A 225 -9.40 -20.09 -2.84
C SER A 225 -8.42 -19.76 -1.70
N SER A 226 -8.87 -19.98 -0.45
CA SER A 226 -8.03 -19.80 0.75
C SER A 226 -6.75 -20.62 0.68
N ASP A 227 -6.86 -21.87 0.25
CA ASP A 227 -5.74 -22.81 0.17
C ASP A 227 -4.63 -22.29 -0.76
N VAL A 228 -5.03 -21.72 -1.91
CA VAL A 228 -4.07 -21.12 -2.84
C VAL A 228 -3.41 -19.87 -2.24
N ILE A 229 -4.18 -19.04 -1.52
CA ILE A 229 -3.60 -17.87 -0.83
C ILE A 229 -2.57 -18.33 0.21
N GLU A 230 -2.87 -19.38 0.96
CA GLU A 230 -1.98 -19.97 1.95
C GLU A 230 -0.70 -20.53 1.31
N GLU A 231 -0.79 -21.27 0.18
CA GLU A 231 0.37 -21.74 -0.58
C GLU A 231 1.29 -20.57 -1.00
N PHE A 232 0.73 -19.44 -1.44
CA PHE A 232 1.52 -18.27 -1.79
C PHE A 232 2.11 -17.56 -0.55
N GLN A 233 1.49 -17.69 0.62
CA GLN A 233 2.05 -17.21 1.89
C GLN A 233 3.24 -18.08 2.32
N ASP A 234 3.10 -19.39 2.28
CA ASP A 234 4.14 -20.35 2.65
C ASP A 234 5.39 -20.23 1.80
N THR A 235 5.21 -20.00 0.51
CA THR A 235 6.33 -19.74 -0.41
C THR A 235 6.91 -18.34 -0.30
N GLY A 236 6.31 -17.45 0.52
CA GLY A 236 6.72 -16.04 0.64
C GLY A 236 6.46 -15.21 -0.62
N THR A 237 5.62 -15.71 -1.53
CA THR A 237 5.26 -15.05 -2.80
C THR A 237 3.89 -14.37 -2.77
N ALA A 238 3.21 -14.32 -1.62
CA ALA A 238 1.88 -13.73 -1.44
C ALA A 238 1.77 -12.26 -1.91
N HIS A 239 2.89 -11.52 -1.92
CA HIS A 239 2.95 -10.16 -2.43
C HIS A 239 2.69 -10.06 -3.94
N ILE A 240 2.79 -11.15 -4.68
CA ILE A 240 2.51 -11.25 -6.12
C ILE A 240 1.01 -11.27 -6.40
N LEU A 241 0.21 -11.86 -5.49
CA LEU A 241 -1.25 -11.84 -5.54
C LEU A 241 -1.84 -10.45 -5.21
N ALA A 242 -1.01 -9.50 -4.87
CA ALA A 242 -1.38 -8.10 -4.71
C ALA A 242 -0.70 -7.29 -5.80
N VAL A 243 -1.43 -6.36 -6.40
CA VAL A 243 -0.82 -5.49 -7.41
C VAL A 243 0.28 -4.64 -6.75
N SER A 244 1.47 -4.70 -7.32
CA SER A 244 2.68 -4.11 -6.74
C SER A 244 3.28 -3.01 -7.62
N GLY A 245 4.21 -2.24 -7.05
CA GLY A 245 5.00 -1.28 -7.80
C GLY A 245 5.80 -1.89 -8.95
N LEU A 246 6.16 -3.19 -8.86
CA LEU A 246 6.82 -3.93 -9.94
C LEU A 246 5.95 -3.96 -11.21
N HIS A 247 4.64 -4.22 -11.09
CA HIS A 247 3.69 -4.23 -12.21
C HIS A 247 3.72 -2.90 -12.97
N ILE A 248 3.64 -1.79 -12.23
CA ILE A 248 3.66 -0.44 -12.79
C ILE A 248 5.03 -0.14 -13.43
N GLY A 249 6.11 -0.56 -12.78
CA GLY A 249 7.47 -0.41 -13.31
C GLY A 249 7.68 -1.15 -14.63
N ILE A 250 7.15 -2.36 -14.76
CA ILE A 250 7.22 -3.15 -16.00
C ILE A 250 6.42 -2.46 -17.12
N ILE A 251 5.19 -2.01 -16.83
CA ILE A 251 4.37 -1.26 -17.80
C ILE A 251 5.14 -0.03 -18.29
N TYR A 252 5.67 0.76 -17.38
CA TYR A 252 6.45 1.95 -17.71
C TYR A 252 7.66 1.63 -18.60
N MET A 253 8.43 0.58 -18.27
CA MET A 253 9.60 0.18 -19.05
C MET A 253 9.23 -0.24 -20.47
N ILE A 254 8.14 -0.98 -20.66
CA ILE A 254 7.66 -1.40 -21.98
C ILE A 254 7.27 -0.17 -22.82
N PHE A 255 6.44 0.71 -22.23
CA PHE A 255 6.06 1.95 -22.92
C PHE A 255 7.26 2.80 -23.28
N LYS A 256 8.20 2.98 -22.37
CA LYS A 256 9.43 3.73 -22.64
C LYS A 256 10.24 3.10 -23.79
N LYS A 257 10.36 1.76 -23.82
CA LYS A 257 11.04 1.03 -24.90
C LYS A 257 10.32 1.19 -26.24
N LEU A 258 8.99 1.14 -26.26
CA LEU A 258 8.19 1.38 -27.47
C LEU A 258 8.34 2.81 -27.97
N THR A 259 8.33 3.79 -27.05
CA THR A 259 8.54 5.21 -27.38
C THR A 259 9.85 5.45 -28.10
N THR A 260 10.94 4.90 -27.53
CA THR A 260 12.28 5.04 -28.11
C THR A 260 12.43 4.28 -29.44
N ARG A 261 11.80 3.07 -29.54
CA ARG A 261 11.87 2.24 -30.75
C ARG A 261 11.15 2.84 -31.93
N PHE A 262 9.99 3.49 -31.72
CA PHE A 262 9.12 4.01 -32.77
C PHE A 262 9.16 5.53 -32.90
N ASN A 263 10.03 6.20 -32.14
CA ASN A 263 10.22 7.66 -32.15
C ASN A 263 8.90 8.45 -31.98
N LEU A 264 8.02 7.99 -31.10
CA LEU A 264 6.64 8.46 -30.94
C LEU A 264 6.51 9.82 -30.22
N GLY A 265 7.61 10.37 -29.72
CA GLY A 265 7.65 11.68 -29.06
C GLY A 265 6.80 11.77 -27.77
N ASN A 266 6.46 13.00 -27.38
CA ASN A 266 5.76 13.30 -26.11
C ASN A 266 4.30 12.82 -26.05
N ARG A 267 3.68 12.43 -27.17
CA ARG A 267 2.29 11.94 -27.21
C ARG A 267 2.13 10.64 -26.41
N VAL A 268 3.17 9.85 -26.33
CA VAL A 268 3.14 8.57 -25.60
C VAL A 268 3.10 8.76 -24.10
N ASP A 269 3.73 9.80 -23.55
CA ASP A 269 3.64 10.12 -22.13
C ASP A 269 2.18 10.38 -21.72
N PHE A 270 1.41 11.08 -22.58
CA PHE A 270 -0.01 11.32 -22.34
C PHE A 270 -0.82 10.02 -22.33
N VAL A 271 -0.58 9.14 -23.32
CA VAL A 271 -1.25 7.82 -23.39
C VAL A 271 -0.89 6.98 -22.16
N LEU A 272 0.38 6.98 -21.76
CA LEU A 272 0.84 6.28 -20.57
C LEU A 272 0.15 6.80 -19.29
N ILE A 273 0.08 8.12 -19.11
CA ILE A 273 -0.60 8.74 -17.96
C ILE A 273 -2.08 8.35 -17.92
N LEU A 274 -2.75 8.38 -19.08
CA LEU A 274 -4.16 7.96 -19.19
C LEU A 274 -4.33 6.48 -18.83
N MET A 275 -3.48 5.60 -19.35
CA MET A 275 -3.51 4.17 -19.02
C MET A 275 -3.26 3.90 -17.54
N LEU A 276 -2.27 4.59 -16.94
CA LEU A 276 -1.99 4.49 -15.51
C LEU A 276 -3.18 4.99 -14.67
N GLY A 277 -3.85 6.06 -15.10
CA GLY A 277 -5.08 6.55 -14.48
C GLY A 277 -6.21 5.52 -14.49
N ILE A 278 -6.47 4.89 -15.63
CA ILE A 278 -7.45 3.79 -15.76
C ILE A 278 -7.02 2.62 -14.86
N TYR A 279 -5.74 2.30 -14.82
CA TYR A 279 -5.25 1.18 -14.02
C TYR A 279 -5.38 1.42 -12.51
N ILE A 280 -5.22 2.65 -12.02
CA ILE A 280 -5.53 3.00 -10.61
C ILE A 280 -6.98 2.65 -10.27
N VAL A 281 -7.92 2.98 -11.16
CA VAL A 281 -9.34 2.66 -10.97
C VAL A 281 -9.59 1.15 -11.00
N LEU A 282 -8.99 0.43 -11.96
CA LEU A 282 -9.09 -1.04 -12.08
C LEU A 282 -8.59 -1.76 -10.83
N ALA A 283 -7.55 -1.25 -10.22
CA ALA A 283 -6.95 -1.81 -9.02
C ALA A 283 -7.51 -1.19 -7.72
N SER A 284 -8.73 -0.64 -7.80
CA SER A 284 -9.49 -0.13 -6.64
C SER A 284 -8.70 0.85 -5.78
N PHE A 285 -7.92 1.74 -6.40
CA PHE A 285 -7.11 2.75 -5.72
C PHE A 285 -6.11 2.16 -4.70
N SER A 286 -5.59 0.96 -4.95
CA SER A 286 -4.58 0.33 -4.09
C SER A 286 -3.44 1.31 -3.79
N ILE A 287 -3.10 1.48 -2.51
CA ILE A 287 -2.08 2.42 -2.04
C ILE A 287 -0.72 2.15 -2.72
N SER A 288 -0.36 0.88 -2.94
CA SER A 288 0.87 0.50 -3.64
C SER A 288 0.94 0.99 -5.08
N ILE A 289 -0.20 0.93 -5.80
CA ILE A 289 -0.29 1.40 -7.19
C ILE A 289 -0.24 2.91 -7.25
N VAL A 290 -1.03 3.59 -6.43
CA VAL A 290 -1.04 5.06 -6.40
C VAL A 290 0.36 5.61 -6.18
N ARG A 291 1.14 5.03 -5.25
CA ARG A 291 2.53 5.42 -5.02
C ARG A 291 3.43 5.16 -6.23
N ALA A 292 3.35 3.97 -6.82
CA ALA A 292 4.16 3.64 -7.98
C ALA A 292 3.87 4.58 -9.16
N VAL A 293 2.60 4.90 -9.38
CA VAL A 293 2.17 5.87 -10.40
C VAL A 293 2.70 7.26 -10.07
N LEU A 294 2.61 7.72 -8.82
CA LEU A 294 3.17 9.01 -8.39
C LEU A 294 4.68 9.09 -8.66
N ILE A 295 5.44 8.04 -8.37
CA ILE A 295 6.88 7.99 -8.63
C ILE A 295 7.16 8.08 -10.14
N ILE A 296 6.38 7.39 -10.98
CA ILE A 296 6.51 7.47 -12.43
C ILE A 296 6.12 8.85 -12.96
N LEU A 297 5.06 9.45 -12.45
CA LEU A 297 4.69 10.83 -12.81
C LEU A 297 5.82 11.83 -12.47
N LEU A 298 6.41 11.71 -11.29
CA LEU A 298 7.57 12.51 -10.89
C LEU A 298 8.77 12.28 -11.82
N LYS A 299 8.98 11.02 -12.27
CA LYS A 299 10.01 10.70 -13.25
C LYS A 299 9.74 11.35 -14.60
N ILE A 300 8.51 11.29 -15.11
CA ILE A 300 8.12 11.94 -16.37
C ILE A 300 8.29 13.46 -16.27
N ILE A 301 7.88 14.06 -15.15
CA ILE A 301 8.03 15.50 -14.90
C ILE A 301 9.52 15.87 -14.88
N ALA A 302 10.37 15.12 -14.17
CA ALA A 302 11.81 15.36 -14.11
C ALA A 302 12.45 15.27 -15.51
N ASP A 303 12.08 14.26 -16.31
CA ASP A 303 12.58 14.11 -17.68
C ASP A 303 12.17 15.31 -18.57
N LYS A 304 10.92 15.80 -18.45
CA LYS A 304 10.44 16.97 -19.20
C LYS A 304 11.09 18.29 -18.79
N LEU A 305 11.38 18.44 -17.50
CA LEU A 305 12.07 19.61 -16.96
C LEU A 305 13.61 19.51 -17.10
N MET A 306 14.12 18.46 -17.76
CA MET A 306 15.56 18.14 -17.89
C MET A 306 16.29 18.10 -16.53
N MET A 307 15.57 17.72 -15.46
CA MET A 307 16.12 17.59 -14.12
C MET A 307 16.62 16.17 -13.88
N ARG A 308 17.67 16.04 -13.05
CA ARG A 308 18.12 14.72 -12.61
C ARG A 308 17.08 14.10 -11.68
N PHE A 309 16.56 12.94 -12.09
CA PHE A 309 15.63 12.19 -11.25
C PHE A 309 16.38 11.53 -10.08
N ASP A 310 15.98 11.86 -8.85
CA ASP A 310 16.45 11.18 -7.64
C ASP A 310 15.33 10.32 -7.06
N PHE A 311 15.54 9.00 -7.07
CA PHE A 311 14.55 8.02 -6.67
C PHE A 311 14.16 8.16 -5.19
N LEU A 312 15.12 8.47 -4.30
CA LEU A 312 14.82 8.69 -2.88
C LEU A 312 13.93 9.92 -2.66
N THR A 313 14.19 11.00 -3.39
CA THR A 313 13.33 12.19 -3.35
C THR A 313 11.91 11.87 -3.83
N ALA A 314 11.78 11.11 -4.92
CA ALA A 314 10.47 10.71 -5.46
C ALA A 314 9.69 9.82 -4.46
N ILE A 315 10.34 8.83 -3.84
CA ILE A 315 9.76 8.00 -2.79
C ILE A 315 9.32 8.87 -1.61
N SER A 316 10.16 9.80 -1.18
CA SER A 316 9.87 10.69 -0.05
C SER A 316 8.65 11.56 -0.32
N ILE A 317 8.50 12.11 -1.53
CA ILE A 317 7.32 12.88 -1.94
C ILE A 317 6.07 11.99 -1.94
N ALA A 318 6.15 10.78 -2.52
CA ALA A 318 5.01 9.86 -2.54
C ALA A 318 4.58 9.44 -1.13
N PHE A 319 5.54 9.28 -0.21
CA PHE A 319 5.29 9.01 1.20
C PHE A 319 4.58 10.19 1.88
N LEU A 320 5.12 11.38 1.71
CA LEU A 320 4.52 12.60 2.26
C LEU A 320 3.07 12.79 1.79
N ILE A 321 2.80 12.62 0.49
CA ILE A 321 1.45 12.70 -0.06
C ILE A 321 0.52 11.69 0.61
N SER A 322 0.98 10.44 0.83
CA SER A 322 0.20 9.42 1.52
C SER A 322 -0.15 9.82 2.95
N LEU A 323 0.83 10.35 3.70
CA LEU A 323 0.65 10.78 5.10
C LEU A 323 -0.19 12.06 5.25
N ILE A 324 -0.09 12.99 4.29
CA ILE A 324 -0.94 14.19 4.27
C ILE A 324 -2.40 13.80 4.00
N ASN A 325 -2.62 12.85 3.09
CA ASN A 325 -3.95 12.38 2.78
C ASN A 325 -4.60 11.64 3.95
N ASN A 326 -3.83 10.81 4.65
CA ASN A 326 -4.27 10.09 5.85
C ASN A 326 -3.08 9.77 6.75
N PRO A 327 -2.90 10.46 7.91
CA PRO A 327 -1.80 10.19 8.84
C PRO A 327 -1.80 8.75 9.37
N TYR A 328 -2.97 8.16 9.61
CA TYR A 328 -3.08 6.76 10.06
C TYR A 328 -2.61 5.74 9.03
N SER A 329 -2.43 6.14 7.77
CA SER A 329 -1.87 5.24 6.75
C SER A 329 -0.47 4.73 7.09
N ILE A 330 0.24 5.38 8.02
CA ILE A 330 1.53 4.90 8.55
C ILE A 330 1.42 3.49 9.17
N PHE A 331 0.26 3.14 9.72
CA PHE A 331 -0.03 1.82 10.29
C PHE A 331 -0.51 0.80 9.24
N ASP A 332 -0.63 1.20 7.96
CA ASP A 332 -0.95 0.27 6.87
C ASP A 332 0.29 -0.57 6.50
N VAL A 333 0.18 -1.88 6.71
CA VAL A 333 1.25 -2.85 6.42
C VAL A 333 1.71 -2.78 4.96
N GLY A 334 0.78 -2.57 4.03
CA GLY A 334 1.11 -2.43 2.61
C GLY A 334 1.92 -1.16 2.31
N LEU A 335 1.64 -0.06 3.02
CA LEU A 335 2.46 1.15 2.95
C LEU A 335 3.85 0.89 3.52
N GLN A 336 3.95 0.32 4.70
CA GLN A 336 5.22 0.04 5.38
C GLN A 336 6.12 -0.87 4.54
N LEU A 337 5.61 -2.01 4.06
CA LEU A 337 6.37 -2.95 3.22
C LEU A 337 6.86 -2.32 1.92
N SER A 338 6.03 -1.51 1.26
CA SER A 338 6.42 -0.89 0.00
C SER A 338 7.48 0.20 0.17
N PHE A 339 7.43 1.00 1.25
CA PHE A 339 8.48 1.97 1.52
C PHE A 339 9.76 1.31 2.01
N LEU A 340 9.66 0.29 2.88
CA LEU A 340 10.80 -0.46 3.35
C LEU A 340 11.53 -1.15 2.19
N SER A 341 10.82 -1.80 1.27
CA SER A 341 11.42 -2.41 0.07
C SER A 341 12.12 -1.36 -0.80
N ALA A 342 11.53 -0.19 -0.99
CA ALA A 342 12.14 0.90 -1.74
C ALA A 342 13.40 1.45 -1.07
N LEU A 343 13.41 1.57 0.27
CA LEU A 343 14.60 1.96 1.03
C LEU A 343 15.71 0.91 0.94
N ILE A 344 15.38 -0.39 1.01
CA ILE A 344 16.35 -1.49 0.79
C ILE A 344 16.99 -1.35 -0.59
N ILE A 345 16.21 -1.10 -1.64
CA ILE A 345 16.73 -0.90 -3.00
C ILE A 345 17.67 0.32 -3.05
N VAL A 346 17.30 1.43 -2.42
CA VAL A 346 18.11 2.66 -2.45
C VAL A 346 19.42 2.53 -1.69
N PHE A 347 19.38 1.89 -0.52
CA PHE A 347 20.53 1.88 0.38
C PHE A 347 21.40 0.63 0.23
N ILE A 348 20.84 -0.54 -0.04
CA ILE A 348 21.57 -1.81 -0.07
C ILE A 348 22.04 -2.15 -1.49
N PHE A 349 21.21 -1.98 -2.53
CA PHE A 349 21.57 -2.37 -3.91
C PHE A 349 22.83 -1.69 -4.47
N PRO A 350 23.13 -0.41 -4.19
CA PRO A 350 24.38 0.21 -4.66
C PRO A 350 25.63 -0.51 -4.16
N HIS A 351 25.59 -1.07 -2.92
CA HIS A 351 26.70 -1.83 -2.34
C HIS A 351 26.82 -3.23 -2.97
N ILE A 352 25.68 -3.90 -3.16
CA ILE A 352 25.62 -5.22 -3.80
C ILE A 352 26.16 -5.16 -5.23
N ARG A 353 25.81 -4.15 -6.00
CA ARG A 353 26.26 -3.97 -7.42
C ARG A 353 27.77 -3.88 -7.58
N ARG A 354 28.50 -3.55 -6.54
CA ARG A 354 29.97 -3.49 -6.53
C ARG A 354 30.61 -4.85 -6.27
N THR A 355 29.83 -5.88 -5.90
CA THR A 355 30.35 -7.22 -5.55
C THR A 355 30.40 -8.15 -6.76
N ARG A 356 31.24 -9.18 -6.69
CA ARG A 356 31.38 -10.23 -7.72
C ARG A 356 30.09 -11.04 -7.88
N HIS A 357 29.36 -11.29 -6.78
CA HIS A 357 28.16 -12.11 -6.73
C HIS A 357 26.86 -11.31 -6.81
N ARG A 358 26.88 -10.13 -7.44
CA ARG A 358 25.79 -9.15 -7.47
C ARG A 358 24.43 -9.74 -7.80
N LYS A 359 24.33 -10.61 -8.82
CA LYS A 359 23.03 -11.17 -9.26
C LYS A 359 22.36 -12.00 -8.16
N LEU A 360 23.13 -12.88 -7.49
CA LEU A 360 22.63 -13.69 -6.39
C LEU A 360 22.22 -12.81 -5.20
N LEU A 361 23.05 -11.86 -4.83
CA LEU A 361 22.78 -10.95 -3.71
C LEU A 361 21.58 -10.03 -3.99
N GLU A 362 21.38 -9.55 -5.21
CA GLU A 362 20.20 -8.75 -5.59
C GLU A 362 18.90 -9.56 -5.42
N ILE A 363 18.90 -10.85 -5.78
CA ILE A 363 17.76 -11.76 -5.60
C ILE A 363 17.45 -11.97 -4.11
N MET A 364 18.47 -12.16 -3.29
CA MET A 364 18.34 -12.44 -1.85
C MET A 364 18.01 -11.18 -1.03
N ALA A 365 18.41 -10.00 -1.50
CA ALA A 365 18.38 -8.76 -0.72
C ALA A 365 16.96 -8.36 -0.24
N LEU A 366 15.95 -8.48 -1.09
CA LEU A 366 14.58 -8.13 -0.71
C LEU A 366 13.94 -9.16 0.24
N PRO A 367 13.94 -10.47 -0.04
CA PRO A 367 13.39 -11.46 0.89
C PRO A 367 14.05 -11.41 2.27
N ILE A 368 15.38 -11.34 2.31
CA ILE A 368 16.14 -11.28 3.58
C ILE A 368 15.94 -9.90 4.24
N GLY A 369 16.04 -8.82 3.46
CA GLY A 369 15.90 -7.47 3.97
C GLY A 369 14.51 -7.17 4.56
N LEU A 370 13.45 -7.82 4.06
CA LEU A 370 12.11 -7.74 4.61
C LEU A 370 11.82 -8.79 5.71
N GLY A 371 12.73 -9.73 5.92
CA GLY A 371 12.53 -10.87 6.81
C GLY A 371 12.15 -10.48 8.23
N ALA A 372 12.87 -9.56 8.84
CA ALA A 372 12.58 -9.10 10.19
C ALA A 372 11.19 -8.44 10.30
N TYR A 373 10.79 -7.68 9.30
CA TYR A 373 9.46 -7.10 9.25
C TYR A 373 8.36 -8.17 9.12
N ASN A 374 8.58 -9.18 8.26
CA ASN A 374 7.62 -10.27 8.06
C ASN A 374 7.44 -11.10 9.34
N ILE A 375 8.53 -11.37 10.07
CA ILE A 375 8.48 -12.05 11.37
C ILE A 375 7.61 -11.27 12.35
N VAL A 376 7.84 -9.96 12.48
CA VAL A 376 7.11 -9.11 13.42
C VAL A 376 5.64 -8.94 13.04
N SER A 377 5.34 -8.78 11.74
CA SER A 377 3.98 -8.44 11.29
C SER A 377 3.11 -9.65 11.03
N PHE A 378 3.71 -10.80 10.69
CA PHE A 378 2.98 -12.00 10.27
C PHE A 378 3.35 -13.25 11.07
N GLY A 379 4.32 -13.17 11.99
CA GLY A 379 4.80 -14.33 12.75
C GLY A 379 5.55 -15.36 11.90
N GLN A 380 5.87 -15.05 10.64
CA GLN A 380 6.38 -16.04 9.69
C GLN A 380 7.55 -15.50 8.87
N PHE A 381 8.50 -16.38 8.58
CA PHE A 381 9.58 -16.14 7.63
C PHE A 381 9.80 -17.35 6.74
N SER A 382 9.59 -17.20 5.45
CA SER A 382 9.79 -18.27 4.48
C SER A 382 11.23 -18.25 3.94
N LEU A 383 12.01 -19.28 4.25
CA LEU A 383 13.35 -19.47 3.67
C LEU A 383 13.26 -19.81 2.18
N ILE A 384 12.20 -20.50 1.78
CA ILE A 384 11.92 -20.86 0.39
C ILE A 384 11.65 -19.63 -0.48
N ALA A 385 11.23 -18.52 0.11
CA ALA A 385 10.98 -17.25 -0.60
C ALA A 385 12.16 -16.81 -1.47
N VAL A 386 13.39 -17.06 -1.03
CA VAL A 386 14.60 -16.72 -1.80
C VAL A 386 14.66 -17.50 -3.13
N LEU A 387 14.23 -18.75 -3.13
CA LEU A 387 14.25 -19.62 -4.32
C LEU A 387 12.99 -19.44 -5.15
N ALA A 388 11.82 -19.40 -4.53
CA ALA A 388 10.52 -19.33 -5.19
C ALA A 388 10.29 -17.98 -5.90
N ASN A 389 10.73 -16.86 -5.31
CA ASN A 389 10.52 -15.53 -5.87
C ASN A 389 11.15 -15.36 -7.26
N THR A 390 12.30 -15.95 -7.52
CA THR A 390 13.00 -15.76 -8.80
C THR A 390 12.20 -16.29 -10.00
N PRO A 391 11.81 -17.57 -10.08
CA PRO A 391 11.05 -18.09 -11.19
C PRO A 391 9.64 -17.50 -11.26
N VAL A 392 8.98 -17.28 -10.12
CA VAL A 392 7.63 -16.71 -10.10
C VAL A 392 7.63 -15.26 -10.59
N ILE A 393 8.59 -14.43 -10.17
CA ILE A 393 8.71 -13.02 -10.64
C ILE A 393 9.05 -12.98 -12.14
N LEU A 394 9.85 -13.91 -12.67
CA LEU A 394 10.11 -14.00 -14.10
C LEU A 394 8.82 -14.25 -14.89
N LEU A 395 7.99 -15.21 -14.46
CA LEU A 395 6.70 -15.50 -15.09
C LEU A 395 5.76 -14.30 -14.99
N ILE A 396 5.68 -13.66 -13.84
CA ILE A 396 4.87 -12.45 -13.63
C ILE A 396 5.33 -11.28 -14.51
N SER A 397 6.64 -11.17 -14.74
CA SER A 397 7.20 -10.14 -15.63
C SER A 397 6.73 -10.27 -17.09
N ILE A 398 6.29 -11.47 -17.50
CA ILE A 398 5.67 -11.74 -18.80
C ILE A 398 4.15 -11.66 -18.71
N TYR A 399 3.57 -12.21 -17.64
CA TYR A 399 2.13 -12.30 -17.41
C TYR A 399 1.45 -10.94 -17.33
N VAL A 400 2.01 -10.03 -16.53
CA VAL A 400 1.44 -8.70 -16.27
C VAL A 400 1.33 -7.85 -17.55
N PRO A 401 2.38 -7.69 -18.37
CA PRO A 401 2.26 -6.96 -19.62
C PRO A 401 1.24 -7.54 -20.58
N ILE A 402 1.23 -8.86 -20.74
CA ILE A 402 0.26 -9.53 -21.62
C ILE A 402 -1.15 -9.31 -21.08
N GLY A 403 -1.36 -9.49 -19.79
CA GLY A 403 -2.67 -9.33 -19.15
C GLY A 403 -3.23 -7.93 -19.29
N ILE A 404 -2.43 -6.92 -18.97
CA ILE A 404 -2.84 -5.53 -19.07
C ILE A 404 -3.06 -5.11 -20.53
N THR A 405 -2.16 -5.47 -21.43
CA THR A 405 -2.31 -5.17 -22.86
C THR A 405 -3.56 -5.83 -23.42
N SER A 406 -3.85 -7.09 -23.04
CA SER A 406 -5.07 -7.81 -23.43
C SER A 406 -6.33 -7.11 -22.99
N PHE A 407 -6.36 -6.59 -21.76
CA PHE A 407 -7.48 -5.82 -21.25
C PHE A 407 -7.70 -4.52 -22.06
N PHE A 408 -6.63 -3.78 -22.35
CA PHE A 408 -6.75 -2.56 -23.15
C PHE A 408 -7.15 -2.84 -24.60
N ILE A 409 -6.67 -3.93 -25.21
CA ILE A 409 -7.13 -4.39 -26.53
C ILE A 409 -8.61 -4.73 -26.46
N TYR A 410 -9.07 -5.40 -25.39
CA TYR A 410 -10.48 -5.72 -25.20
C TYR A 410 -11.37 -4.48 -25.12
N LEU A 411 -10.90 -3.38 -24.52
CA LEU A 411 -11.66 -2.14 -24.49
C LEU A 411 -11.90 -1.56 -25.89
N VAL A 412 -10.98 -1.80 -26.83
CA VAL A 412 -11.07 -1.34 -28.22
C VAL A 412 -11.81 -2.35 -29.12
N SER A 413 -11.45 -3.63 -28.98
CA SER A 413 -12.04 -4.71 -29.78
C SER A 413 -12.16 -6.00 -28.99
N SER A 414 -13.41 -6.44 -28.83
CA SER A 414 -13.68 -7.67 -28.08
C SER A 414 -13.24 -8.96 -28.80
N HIS A 415 -12.96 -8.90 -30.13
CA HIS A 415 -12.66 -10.08 -30.94
C HIS A 415 -11.25 -10.63 -30.70
N TYR A 416 -10.24 -9.75 -30.55
CA TYR A 416 -8.83 -10.13 -30.35
C TYR A 416 -8.51 -10.65 -28.96
N SER A 417 -9.42 -10.53 -27.99
CA SER A 417 -9.16 -10.92 -26.60
C SER A 417 -9.18 -12.43 -26.36
N SER A 418 -9.78 -13.24 -27.23
CA SER A 418 -9.89 -14.69 -27.04
C SER A 418 -8.54 -15.41 -27.17
N ILE A 419 -7.74 -15.07 -28.18
CA ILE A 419 -6.40 -15.67 -28.37
C ILE A 419 -5.49 -15.32 -27.20
N LEU A 420 -5.52 -14.05 -26.77
CA LEU A 420 -4.75 -13.58 -25.62
C LEU A 420 -5.25 -14.22 -24.30
N GLY A 421 -6.54 -14.55 -24.21
CA GLY A 421 -7.13 -15.29 -23.08
C GLY A 421 -6.52 -16.66 -22.87
N TYR A 422 -6.22 -17.41 -23.94
CA TYR A 422 -5.53 -18.69 -23.84
C TYR A 422 -4.09 -18.54 -23.34
N LEU A 423 -3.36 -17.56 -23.84
CA LEU A 423 -1.99 -17.25 -23.37
C LEU A 423 -1.98 -16.88 -21.90
N ILE A 424 -2.93 -16.04 -21.48
CA ILE A 424 -3.10 -15.63 -20.08
C ILE A 424 -3.36 -16.86 -19.21
N SER A 425 -4.28 -17.72 -19.64
CA SER A 425 -4.61 -18.96 -18.89
C SER A 425 -3.40 -19.86 -18.75
N ALA A 426 -2.67 -20.10 -19.84
CA ALA A 426 -1.50 -20.97 -19.82
C ALA A 426 -0.37 -20.44 -18.92
N ILE A 427 -0.06 -19.13 -18.99
CA ILE A 427 0.98 -18.54 -18.14
C ILE A 427 0.52 -18.49 -16.67
N GLY A 428 -0.76 -18.23 -16.42
CA GLY A 428 -1.34 -18.23 -15.08
C GLY A 428 -1.25 -19.59 -14.42
N GLU A 429 -1.63 -20.66 -15.15
CA GLU A 429 -1.53 -22.05 -14.68
C GLU A 429 -0.06 -22.47 -14.48
N LEU A 430 0.85 -22.08 -15.36
CA LEU A 430 2.27 -22.32 -15.19
C LEU A 430 2.82 -21.61 -13.93
N THR A 431 2.40 -20.37 -13.71
CA THR A 431 2.81 -19.61 -12.51
C THR A 431 2.33 -20.29 -11.23
N TYR A 432 1.09 -20.76 -11.23
CA TYR A 432 0.56 -21.54 -10.11
C TYR A 432 1.33 -22.85 -9.91
N THR A 433 1.52 -23.63 -10.95
CA THR A 433 2.22 -24.93 -10.88
C THR A 433 3.64 -24.76 -10.34
N VAL A 434 4.36 -23.73 -10.80
CA VAL A 434 5.69 -23.41 -10.29
C VAL A 434 5.63 -23.05 -8.80
N ASN A 435 4.69 -22.18 -8.39
CA ASN A 435 4.54 -21.81 -6.98
C ASN A 435 4.15 -23.02 -6.11
N HIS A 436 3.19 -23.82 -6.56
CA HIS A 436 2.75 -25.04 -5.89
C HIS A 436 3.91 -26.04 -5.71
N SER A 437 4.80 -26.18 -6.70
CA SER A 437 5.98 -27.04 -6.56
C SER A 437 6.90 -26.61 -5.42
N PHE A 438 6.99 -25.32 -5.13
CA PHE A 438 7.74 -24.80 -3.99
C PHE A 438 6.97 -24.95 -2.66
N SER A 439 5.63 -24.86 -2.67
CA SER A 439 4.84 -25.02 -1.43
C SER A 439 4.91 -26.44 -0.86
N LEU A 440 5.20 -27.44 -1.70
CA LEU A 440 5.41 -28.82 -1.24
C LEU A 440 6.61 -28.98 -0.29
N PHE A 441 7.53 -28.01 -0.26
CA PHE A 441 8.65 -27.98 0.68
C PHE A 441 8.24 -27.30 2.01
N GLN A 442 7.21 -27.80 2.68
CA GLN A 442 6.58 -27.24 3.90
C GLN A 442 7.53 -26.89 5.06
N LYS A 443 8.72 -27.51 5.13
CA LYS A 443 9.74 -27.22 6.17
C LYS A 443 10.50 -25.91 5.96
N GLY A 444 10.17 -25.14 4.92
CA GLY A 444 10.85 -23.88 4.57
C GLY A 444 10.32 -22.65 5.27
N THR A 445 9.20 -22.74 5.99
CA THR A 445 8.61 -21.61 6.72
C THR A 445 8.94 -21.74 8.20
N LEU A 446 9.56 -20.69 8.76
CA LEU A 446 9.81 -20.57 10.19
C LEU A 446 8.66 -19.79 10.82
N GLU A 447 7.91 -20.42 11.69
CA GLU A 447 6.90 -19.76 12.52
C GLU A 447 7.54 -19.30 13.82
N ILE A 448 7.34 -18.04 14.17
CA ILE A 448 7.89 -17.42 15.38
C ILE A 448 6.72 -16.83 16.17
N GLU A 449 6.35 -17.51 17.23
CA GLU A 449 5.16 -17.17 18.04
C GLU A 449 5.24 -15.79 18.70
N TYR A 450 6.44 -15.29 18.96
CA TYR A 450 6.63 -13.98 19.60
C TYR A 450 7.83 -13.26 19.00
N SER A 451 7.59 -12.06 18.48
CA SER A 451 8.68 -11.17 18.08
C SER A 451 8.40 -9.74 18.55
N ASP A 452 9.37 -9.17 19.26
CA ASP A 452 9.29 -7.77 19.69
C ASP A 452 9.52 -6.85 18.49
N SER A 453 8.51 -6.03 18.14
CA SER A 453 8.58 -5.04 17.04
C SER A 453 9.77 -4.09 17.20
N ARG A 454 10.19 -3.85 18.43
CA ARG A 454 11.33 -3.00 18.77
C ARG A 454 12.64 -3.53 18.21
N LEU A 455 12.86 -4.86 18.24
CA LEU A 455 14.07 -5.47 17.66
C LEU A 455 14.15 -5.24 16.14
N ALA A 456 13.04 -5.31 15.43
CA ALA A 456 13.03 -5.01 14.00
C ALA A 456 13.37 -3.53 13.72
N ILE A 457 12.85 -2.60 14.50
CA ILE A 457 13.17 -1.17 14.37
C ILE A 457 14.67 -0.94 14.58
N LEU A 458 15.27 -1.54 15.62
CA LEU A 458 16.70 -1.44 15.87
C LEU A 458 17.52 -2.02 14.72
N LEU A 459 17.14 -3.21 14.23
CA LEU A 459 17.85 -3.87 13.13
C LEU A 459 17.82 -3.01 11.87
N TYR A 460 16.65 -2.48 11.49
CA TYR A 460 16.55 -1.63 10.30
C TYR A 460 17.29 -0.31 10.48
N THR A 461 17.20 0.31 11.65
CA THR A 461 17.98 1.51 11.96
C THR A 461 19.48 1.25 11.80
N PHE A 462 19.98 0.14 12.33
CA PHE A 462 21.37 -0.27 12.18
C PHE A 462 21.73 -0.54 10.71
N ILE A 463 20.94 -1.31 9.97
CA ILE A 463 21.17 -1.62 8.56
C ILE A 463 21.24 -0.34 7.72
N PHE A 464 20.30 0.60 7.90
CA PHE A 464 20.27 1.84 7.13
C PHE A 464 21.41 2.79 7.49
N ILE A 465 21.82 2.85 8.76
CA ILE A 465 23.00 3.62 9.18
C ILE A 465 24.25 3.05 8.51
N VAL A 466 24.50 1.74 8.64
CA VAL A 466 25.68 1.08 8.09
C VAL A 466 25.72 1.13 6.57
N SER A 467 24.57 1.01 5.91
CA SER A 467 24.44 1.07 4.44
C SER A 467 24.47 2.50 3.88
N SER A 468 24.45 3.53 4.73
CA SER A 468 24.50 4.91 4.26
C SER A 468 25.89 5.25 3.70
N GLU A 469 25.92 5.97 2.56
CA GLU A 469 27.20 6.52 2.03
C GLU A 469 27.95 7.36 3.09
N TYR A 470 27.21 7.91 4.02
CA TYR A 470 27.71 8.71 5.12
C TYR A 470 28.61 7.90 6.06
N PHE A 471 28.22 6.67 6.39
CA PHE A 471 29.01 5.75 7.22
C PHE A 471 30.29 5.32 6.52
N TYR A 472 30.21 5.06 5.19
CA TYR A 472 31.34 4.56 4.41
C TYR A 472 32.41 5.61 4.11
N VAL A 473 32.00 6.86 3.83
CA VAL A 473 32.90 7.94 3.39
C VAL A 473 33.59 8.62 4.58
N LYS A 474 33.02 8.54 5.78
CA LYS A 474 33.39 9.44 6.89
C LYS A 474 33.78 8.76 8.20
N LEU A 475 33.94 7.45 8.23
CA LEU A 475 34.36 6.69 9.43
C LEU A 475 35.76 7.12 9.96
N VAL A 476 36.43 7.99 9.23
CA VAL A 476 37.81 8.45 9.52
C VAL A 476 37.86 9.71 10.39
N SER A 477 36.74 10.45 10.54
CA SER A 477 36.76 11.69 11.35
C SER A 477 35.94 11.58 12.63
N ARG A 478 36.48 12.12 13.75
CA ARG A 478 35.82 12.13 15.09
C ARG A 478 34.43 12.83 15.07
N HIS A 479 34.18 13.74 14.11
CA HIS A 479 32.92 14.46 14.01
C HIS A 479 31.79 13.54 13.49
N ASP A 480 32.14 12.59 12.66
CA ASP A 480 31.19 11.69 12.03
C ASP A 480 30.73 10.57 12.96
N LEU A 481 31.59 10.15 13.92
CA LEU A 481 31.20 9.22 14.97
C LEU A 481 30.09 9.82 15.85
N LYS A 482 30.14 11.12 16.17
CA LYS A 482 29.09 11.81 16.91
C LYS A 482 27.74 11.79 16.19
N GLN A 483 27.75 11.96 14.86
CA GLN A 483 26.50 11.92 14.08
C GLN A 483 25.91 10.51 13.98
N CYS A 484 26.75 9.47 13.87
CA CYS A 484 26.30 8.07 13.95
C CYS A 484 25.65 7.78 15.32
N VAL A 485 26.29 8.22 16.40
CA VAL A 485 25.73 8.10 17.75
C VAL A 485 24.38 8.85 17.86
N GLY A 486 24.26 10.04 17.26
CA GLY A 486 23.00 10.79 17.22
C GLY A 486 21.87 10.04 16.53
N PHE A 487 22.13 9.40 15.38
CA PHE A 487 21.13 8.58 14.69
C PHE A 487 20.74 7.33 15.47
N ILE A 488 21.71 6.68 16.13
CA ILE A 488 21.44 5.54 17.02
C ILE A 488 20.58 5.98 18.21
N LEU A 489 20.87 7.14 18.81
CA LEU A 489 20.08 7.69 19.90
C LEU A 489 18.66 8.04 19.49
N ILE A 490 18.45 8.56 18.27
CA ILE A 490 17.10 8.77 17.73
C ILE A 490 16.38 7.43 17.56
N GLY A 491 17.06 6.42 17.00
CA GLY A 491 16.50 5.07 16.89
C GLY A 491 16.11 4.48 18.24
N ILE A 492 16.95 4.66 19.26
CA ILE A 492 16.67 4.22 20.65
C ILE A 492 15.50 5.02 21.23
N THR A 493 15.43 6.33 20.99
CA THR A 493 14.31 7.15 21.49
C THR A 493 12.99 6.70 20.88
N ILE A 494 12.96 6.42 19.57
CA ILE A 494 11.78 5.86 18.89
C ILE A 494 11.47 4.43 19.43
N PHE A 495 12.51 3.68 19.82
CA PHE A 495 12.38 2.36 20.40
C PHE A 495 11.74 2.34 21.80
N MET A 496 11.94 3.39 22.59
CA MET A 496 11.37 3.51 23.93
C MET A 496 9.86 3.85 23.91
N PHE A 497 9.33 4.19 22.75
CA PHE A 497 7.90 4.31 22.48
C PHE A 497 7.30 2.97 22.04
#